data_c128a4ce7727c6f7385ecbe93fe1ca32
#
_entry.id   c128a4ce7727c6f7385ecbe93fe1ca32
#
_cell.length_a   1.000
_cell.length_b   1.000
_cell.length_c   1.000
_cell.angle_alpha   90.00
_cell.angle_beta   90.00
_cell.angle_gamma   90.00
#
_symmetry.space_group_name_H-M   'P 1'
#
loop_
_entity.id
_entity.type
_entity.pdbx_description
1 polymer ?
#
loop_
_entity_poly.entity_id
_entity_poly.type
_entity_poly.pdbx_seq_one_letter_code
_entity_poly.pdbx_strand_id
1 'polypeptide(L)'
;MSNQVIDLLKQLRQAAIARKLKVLIDYHEEDSYLMRFANSAISLNTNEHLIRLDYNAFEGRKKVSYSLIVDPSDLESMEKGLDILVQMLPHAQSLSYEPTFPVYQKDVFDESAYDPALAALSNQERLEYFNTLAQGLESDDIKLSGIFSNGTTITAQISTETEHTQYFRSTDAQVTAVLSSESLKWEVNAEQSAQKKSDLDAPALHEDLSLLVKHYLADKAVQLPVGKYTVVLGPAATAELTWIMSLYGMTGQALKQGYSFLKEENQGDQLFSSLIDLTDDPREAEIFGQAADRFGLDRKPFPLISEGRFQAFMWDQDSADEFGQKPTGHDVGHLSLVIDGGKEQVASLQELLAMPREEDILYIPYIHYMNVVNPSQGMVTGSSRFGALFLKKDGTIEVPYNVRLTQKFTDFFGEGVAWLSEKQVAYNVSSSYGRRNPSALKVPRFICVKEIEISHSNPSY
;
A
#
# COMPACT_ATOMS: atom_id res chain seq x y z
N MET A 1 14.32 -9.87 -22.37
CA MET A 1 14.41 -8.90 -21.28
C MET A 1 14.88 -9.59 -19.99
N SER A 2 14.21 -10.57 -19.42
CA SER A 2 14.64 -11.27 -18.19
C SER A 2 16.06 -11.85 -18.27
N ASN A 3 16.42 -12.56 -19.37
CA ASN A 3 17.76 -13.08 -19.55
C ASN A 3 18.84 -11.98 -19.58
N GLN A 4 18.55 -10.81 -20.16
CA GLN A 4 19.50 -9.69 -20.21
C GLN A 4 19.78 -9.12 -18.81
N VAL A 5 18.76 -8.99 -17.97
CA VAL A 5 18.91 -8.55 -16.58
C VAL A 5 19.73 -9.56 -15.78
N ILE A 6 19.42 -10.84 -15.90
CA ILE A 6 20.14 -11.92 -15.21
C ILE A 6 21.60 -11.97 -15.66
N ASP A 7 21.88 -11.83 -16.96
CA ASP A 7 23.24 -11.82 -17.51
C ASP A 7 24.04 -10.61 -17.01
N LEU A 8 23.43 -9.43 -16.97
CA LEU A 8 24.03 -8.21 -16.40
C LEU A 8 24.38 -8.44 -14.91
N LEU A 9 23.45 -8.94 -14.11
CA LEU A 9 23.70 -9.22 -12.70
C LEU A 9 24.85 -10.21 -12.50
N LYS A 10 24.93 -11.27 -13.32
CA LYS A 10 26.04 -12.22 -13.29
C LYS A 10 27.37 -11.58 -13.64
N GLN A 11 27.42 -10.64 -14.61
CA GLN A 11 28.64 -9.88 -14.95
C GLN A 11 29.05 -8.99 -13.77
N LEU A 12 28.16 -8.23 -13.18
CA LEU A 12 28.43 -7.38 -12.02
C LEU A 12 28.88 -8.19 -10.80
N ARG A 13 28.27 -9.37 -10.59
CA ARG A 13 28.72 -10.31 -9.56
C ARG A 13 30.19 -10.73 -9.76
N GLN A 14 30.60 -11.07 -10.99
CA GLN A 14 31.99 -11.43 -11.28
C GLN A 14 32.94 -10.24 -11.05
N ALA A 15 32.51 -9.03 -11.42
CA ALA A 15 33.27 -7.80 -11.18
C ALA A 15 33.44 -7.51 -9.67
N ALA A 16 32.42 -7.80 -8.86
CA ALA A 16 32.46 -7.67 -7.40
C ALA A 16 33.40 -8.73 -6.76
N ILE A 17 33.35 -9.97 -7.22
CA ILE A 17 34.24 -11.06 -6.76
C ILE A 17 35.69 -10.72 -7.09
N ALA A 18 35.99 -10.19 -8.28
CA ALA A 18 37.33 -9.76 -8.67
C ALA A 18 37.92 -8.67 -7.74
N ARG A 19 37.02 -7.83 -7.15
CA ARG A 19 37.34 -6.81 -6.15
C ARG A 19 37.38 -7.35 -4.71
N LYS A 20 37.13 -8.64 -4.51
CA LYS A 20 37.05 -9.34 -3.21
C LYS A 20 35.95 -8.74 -2.31
N LEU A 21 34.91 -8.23 -2.92
CA LEU A 21 33.74 -7.71 -2.21
C LEU A 21 32.74 -8.83 -1.93
N LYS A 22 32.16 -8.80 -0.76
CA LYS A 22 30.96 -9.56 -0.40
C LYS A 22 29.77 -8.61 -0.57
N VAL A 23 29.02 -8.77 -1.68
CA VAL A 23 28.01 -7.80 -2.13
C VAL A 23 26.71 -8.51 -2.49
N LEU A 24 25.60 -7.95 -2.02
CA LEU A 24 24.25 -8.14 -2.58
C LEU A 24 24.02 -7.03 -3.61
N ILE A 25 23.63 -7.41 -4.82
CA ILE A 25 23.30 -6.52 -5.92
C ILE A 25 21.81 -6.60 -6.14
N ASP A 26 21.10 -5.49 -5.93
CA ASP A 26 19.70 -5.32 -6.24
C ASP A 26 19.55 -4.50 -7.52
N TYR A 27 18.79 -5.02 -8.47
CA TYR A 27 18.41 -4.37 -9.70
C TYR A 27 16.95 -3.97 -9.62
N HIS A 28 16.64 -2.74 -9.98
CA HIS A 28 15.29 -2.23 -10.08
C HIS A 28 15.12 -1.49 -11.40
N GLU A 29 14.18 -1.93 -12.22
CA GLU A 29 13.81 -1.29 -13.48
C GLU A 29 12.34 -0.91 -13.44
N GLU A 30 12.02 0.30 -13.89
CA GLU A 30 10.66 0.78 -13.96
C GLU A 30 10.39 1.47 -15.29
N ASP A 31 9.27 1.06 -15.92
CA ASP A 31 8.59 1.82 -16.97
C ASP A 31 7.37 2.46 -16.36
N SER A 32 7.39 3.77 -16.16
CA SER A 32 6.35 4.51 -15.45
C SER A 32 5.65 5.50 -16.37
N TYR A 33 4.33 5.47 -16.36
CA TYR A 33 3.47 6.41 -17.08
C TYR A 33 2.61 7.17 -16.09
N LEU A 34 2.56 8.49 -16.21
CA LEU A 34 1.73 9.35 -15.37
C LEU A 34 0.99 10.35 -16.23
N MET A 35 -0.34 10.29 -16.16
CA MET A 35 -1.24 11.33 -16.68
C MET A 35 -1.90 12.01 -15.49
N ARG A 36 -1.76 13.33 -15.40
CA ARG A 36 -2.36 14.13 -14.35
C ARG A 36 -3.35 15.12 -14.91
N PHE A 37 -4.48 15.22 -14.26
CA PHE A 37 -5.52 16.21 -14.53
C PHE A 37 -5.53 17.27 -13.44
N ALA A 38 -5.76 18.51 -13.83
CA ALA A 38 -6.06 19.62 -12.94
C ALA A 38 -7.04 20.57 -13.65
N ASN A 39 -8.11 20.95 -12.96
CA ASN A 39 -9.15 21.83 -13.51
C ASN A 39 -9.69 21.34 -14.86
N SER A 40 -10.01 20.05 -14.95
CA SER A 40 -10.58 19.42 -16.16
C SER A 40 -9.67 19.46 -17.39
N ALA A 41 -8.37 19.60 -17.20
CA ALA A 41 -7.39 19.59 -18.28
C ALA A 41 -6.18 18.73 -17.91
N ILE A 42 -5.55 18.12 -18.93
CA ILE A 42 -4.27 17.41 -18.73
C ILE A 42 -3.21 18.44 -18.35
N SER A 43 -2.70 18.37 -17.13
CA SER A 43 -1.65 19.25 -16.61
C SER A 43 -0.25 18.64 -16.75
N LEU A 44 -0.16 17.33 -16.80
CA LEU A 44 1.09 16.58 -16.96
C LEU A 44 0.81 15.25 -17.67
N ASN A 45 1.68 14.88 -18.60
CA ASN A 45 1.70 13.54 -19.19
C ASN A 45 3.17 13.16 -19.41
N THR A 46 3.66 12.24 -18.60
CA THR A 46 5.07 11.80 -18.63
C THR A 46 5.17 10.30 -18.76
N ASN A 47 6.27 9.85 -19.34
CA ASN A 47 6.74 8.48 -19.23
C ASN A 47 8.21 8.50 -18.85
N GLU A 48 8.60 7.60 -17.99
CA GLU A 48 9.95 7.44 -17.52
C GLU A 48 10.36 5.97 -17.61
N HIS A 49 11.59 5.74 -18.07
CA HIS A 49 12.26 4.46 -17.98
C HIS A 49 13.50 4.65 -17.12
N LEU A 50 13.55 4.04 -15.97
CA LEU A 50 14.64 4.18 -15.02
C LEU A 50 15.17 2.80 -14.60
N ILE A 51 16.50 2.68 -14.56
CA ILE A 51 17.18 1.52 -14.00
C ILE A 51 18.04 1.96 -12.85
N ARG A 52 17.91 1.28 -11.72
CA ARG A 52 18.67 1.53 -10.50
C ARG A 52 19.39 0.26 -10.08
N LEU A 53 20.62 0.45 -9.61
CA LEU A 53 21.37 -0.60 -8.92
C LEU A 53 21.61 -0.15 -7.49
N ASP A 54 21.26 -1.01 -6.54
CA ASP A 54 21.61 -0.84 -5.15
C ASP A 54 22.63 -1.93 -4.79
N TYR A 55 23.82 -1.50 -4.44
CA TYR A 55 24.90 -2.36 -3.97
C TYR A 55 24.97 -2.34 -2.46
N ASN A 56 24.94 -3.48 -1.81
CA ASN A 56 25.07 -3.63 -0.38
C ASN A 56 26.30 -4.51 -0.08
N ALA A 57 27.38 -3.91 0.39
CA ALA A 57 28.63 -4.60 0.72
C ALA A 57 28.72 -4.88 2.23
N PHE A 58 29.28 -6.05 2.55
CA PHE A 58 29.39 -6.58 3.91
C PHE A 58 30.82 -6.98 4.23
N GLU A 59 31.30 -6.65 5.45
CA GLU A 59 32.58 -7.11 6.00
C GLU A 59 32.47 -7.27 7.51
N GLY A 60 32.31 -8.52 8.00
CA GLY A 60 32.03 -8.78 9.40
C GLY A 60 30.80 -8.00 9.86
N ARG A 61 30.97 -7.14 10.86
CA ARG A 61 29.90 -6.28 11.39
C ARG A 61 29.69 -4.96 10.65
N LYS A 62 30.26 -4.79 9.49
CA LYS A 62 30.11 -3.58 8.68
C LYS A 62 29.20 -3.85 7.49
N LYS A 63 28.34 -2.88 7.19
CA LYS A 63 27.45 -2.86 6.04
C LYS A 63 27.50 -1.44 5.42
N VAL A 64 27.67 -1.34 4.12
CA VAL A 64 27.59 -0.09 3.37
C VAL A 64 26.70 -0.28 2.15
N SER A 65 25.99 0.75 1.77
CA SER A 65 25.13 0.74 0.61
C SER A 65 25.48 1.89 -0.32
N TYR A 66 25.42 1.63 -1.62
CA TYR A 66 25.57 2.63 -2.65
C TYR A 66 24.56 2.41 -3.76
N SER A 67 23.83 3.47 -4.11
CA SER A 67 22.77 3.44 -5.11
C SER A 67 23.13 4.33 -6.29
N LEU A 68 22.83 3.87 -7.50
CA LEU A 68 23.04 4.63 -8.72
C LEU A 68 21.90 4.38 -9.73
N ILE A 69 21.60 5.43 -10.50
CA ILE A 69 20.77 5.32 -11.71
C ILE A 69 21.71 5.07 -12.88
N VAL A 70 21.39 4.10 -13.70
CA VAL A 70 22.28 3.61 -14.74
C VAL A 70 21.63 3.55 -16.11
N ASP A 71 22.44 3.65 -17.16
CA ASP A 71 22.12 3.15 -18.50
C ASP A 71 22.58 1.69 -18.57
N PRO A 72 21.74 0.73 -18.97
CA PRO A 72 22.10 -0.69 -19.05
C PRO A 72 23.26 -0.97 -20.00
N SER A 73 23.58 -0.06 -20.93
CA SER A 73 24.74 -0.16 -21.81
C SER A 73 26.06 0.33 -21.19
N ASP A 74 26.00 1.07 -20.07
CA ASP A 74 27.18 1.66 -19.40
C ASP A 74 27.68 0.77 -18.25
N LEU A 75 28.24 -0.39 -18.59
CA LEU A 75 28.81 -1.32 -17.63
C LEU A 75 29.98 -0.69 -16.82
N GLU A 76 30.73 0.22 -17.43
CA GLU A 76 31.86 0.89 -16.76
C GLU A 76 31.37 1.73 -15.55
N SER A 77 30.32 2.51 -15.72
CA SER A 77 29.73 3.28 -14.61
C SER A 77 29.18 2.38 -13.51
N MET A 78 28.57 1.25 -13.87
CA MET A 78 28.09 0.27 -12.89
C MET A 78 29.26 -0.34 -12.10
N GLU A 79 30.36 -0.71 -12.76
CA GLU A 79 31.56 -1.23 -12.09
C GLU A 79 32.24 -0.20 -11.20
N LYS A 80 32.29 1.10 -11.59
CA LYS A 80 32.75 2.19 -10.72
C LYS A 80 31.96 2.28 -9.40
N GLY A 81 30.69 1.93 -9.39
CA GLY A 81 29.90 1.81 -8.17
C GLY A 81 30.48 0.78 -7.18
N LEU A 82 31.02 -0.33 -7.68
CA LEU A 82 31.74 -1.31 -6.86
C LEU A 82 33.07 -0.77 -6.31
N ASP A 83 33.78 0.04 -7.09
CA ASP A 83 35.04 0.69 -6.62
C ASP A 83 34.76 1.70 -5.50
N ILE A 84 33.60 2.37 -5.53
CA ILE A 84 33.15 3.25 -4.44
C ILE A 84 32.92 2.44 -3.15
N LEU A 85 32.31 1.26 -3.23
CA LEU A 85 32.12 0.38 -2.07
C LEU A 85 33.45 -0.05 -1.44
N VAL A 86 34.47 -0.37 -2.28
CA VAL A 86 35.83 -0.70 -1.80
C VAL A 86 36.41 0.44 -0.97
N GLN A 87 36.14 1.70 -1.36
CA GLN A 87 36.61 2.87 -0.63
C GLN A 87 35.76 3.14 0.63
N MET A 88 34.45 2.90 0.60
CA MET A 88 33.55 3.19 1.73
C MET A 88 33.67 2.16 2.87
N LEU A 89 33.83 0.88 2.53
CA LEU A 89 33.73 -0.22 3.50
C LEU A 89 34.73 -0.12 4.68
N PRO A 90 36.00 0.29 4.49
CA PRO A 90 36.95 0.49 5.60
C PRO A 90 36.49 1.55 6.60
N HIS A 91 35.72 2.55 6.14
CA HIS A 91 35.27 3.69 6.95
C HIS A 91 33.88 3.46 7.56
N ALA A 92 33.22 2.35 7.25
CA ALA A 92 31.90 2.02 7.80
C ALA A 92 31.97 1.82 9.32
N GLN A 93 30.96 2.30 10.01
CA GLN A 93 30.76 2.01 11.43
C GLN A 93 30.35 0.55 11.60
N SER A 94 30.88 -0.09 12.65
CA SER A 94 30.47 -1.45 13.00
C SER A 94 29.07 -1.44 13.65
N LEU A 95 28.20 -2.32 13.14
CA LEU A 95 26.89 -2.59 13.75
C LEU A 95 27.05 -3.24 15.14
N SER A 96 26.00 -3.21 15.94
CA SER A 96 25.93 -3.93 17.21
C SER A 96 25.88 -5.45 17.03
N TYR A 97 25.54 -5.91 15.83
CA TYR A 97 25.38 -7.32 15.43
C TYR A 97 26.15 -7.61 14.16
N GLU A 98 26.28 -8.88 13.81
CA GLU A 98 26.82 -9.33 12.52
C GLU A 98 25.66 -9.57 11.55
N PRO A 99 25.53 -8.79 10.47
CA PRO A 99 24.41 -8.94 9.55
C PRO A 99 24.55 -10.22 8.72
N THR A 100 23.46 -10.95 8.58
CA THR A 100 23.39 -12.12 7.70
C THR A 100 23.58 -11.70 6.25
N PHE A 101 24.43 -12.42 5.53
CA PHE A 101 24.63 -12.22 4.11
C PHE A 101 23.73 -13.14 3.28
N PRO A 102 23.03 -12.64 2.24
CA PRO A 102 22.10 -13.44 1.45
C PRO A 102 22.84 -14.54 0.64
N VAL A 103 22.40 -15.78 0.79
CA VAL A 103 22.87 -16.94 0.04
C VAL A 103 21.69 -17.71 -0.51
N TYR A 104 21.34 -17.44 -1.77
CA TYR A 104 20.19 -18.06 -2.40
C TYR A 104 20.45 -19.54 -2.70
N GLN A 105 19.47 -20.40 -2.38
CA GLN A 105 19.57 -21.84 -2.55
C GLN A 105 19.03 -22.33 -3.90
N LYS A 106 18.27 -21.48 -4.59
CA LYS A 106 17.62 -21.75 -5.87
C LYS A 106 17.36 -20.44 -6.62
N ASP A 107 17.19 -20.55 -7.93
CA ASP A 107 16.64 -19.43 -8.71
C ASP A 107 15.15 -19.25 -8.41
N VAL A 108 14.72 -18.00 -8.31
CA VAL A 108 13.30 -17.61 -8.26
C VAL A 108 13.01 -16.77 -9.49
N PHE A 109 11.99 -17.16 -10.24
CA PHE A 109 11.51 -16.42 -11.40
C PHE A 109 9.99 -16.32 -11.29
N ASP A 110 9.51 -15.10 -11.09
CA ASP A 110 8.10 -14.84 -10.84
C ASP A 110 7.59 -13.65 -11.66
N GLU A 111 6.68 -13.91 -12.58
CA GLU A 111 5.93 -12.93 -13.36
C GLU A 111 4.40 -13.08 -13.13
N SER A 112 3.98 -13.70 -12.03
CA SER A 112 2.57 -13.93 -11.72
C SER A 112 1.75 -12.64 -11.59
N ALA A 113 2.40 -11.54 -11.18
CA ALA A 113 1.82 -10.22 -11.08
C ALA A 113 2.02 -9.35 -12.34
N TYR A 114 2.43 -9.93 -13.49
CA TYR A 114 2.63 -9.20 -14.73
C TYR A 114 1.49 -9.41 -15.71
N ASP A 115 0.90 -8.30 -16.20
CA ASP A 115 -0.08 -8.29 -17.28
C ASP A 115 0.44 -7.49 -18.49
N PRO A 116 0.72 -8.14 -19.64
CA PRO A 116 1.19 -7.46 -20.83
C PRO A 116 0.17 -6.46 -21.41
N ALA A 117 -1.13 -6.66 -21.15
CA ALA A 117 -2.17 -5.74 -21.63
C ALA A 117 -2.16 -4.43 -20.85
N LEU A 118 -1.90 -4.48 -19.51
CA LEU A 118 -1.73 -3.28 -18.69
C LEU A 118 -0.41 -2.57 -19.01
N ALA A 119 0.68 -3.32 -19.20
CA ALA A 119 1.98 -2.77 -19.60
C ALA A 119 1.92 -2.00 -20.94
N ALA A 120 1.09 -2.46 -21.87
CA ALA A 120 0.94 -1.85 -23.20
C ALA A 120 -0.14 -0.74 -23.25
N LEU A 121 -0.70 -0.32 -22.12
CA LEU A 121 -1.78 0.66 -22.07
C LEU A 121 -1.34 2.00 -22.69
N SER A 122 -2.07 2.45 -23.71
CA SER A 122 -1.75 3.66 -24.45
C SER A 122 -2.25 4.94 -23.76
N ASN A 123 -1.68 6.10 -24.15
CA ASN A 123 -2.19 7.41 -23.70
C ASN A 123 -3.66 7.62 -24.10
N GLN A 124 -4.07 7.10 -25.26
CA GLN A 124 -5.45 7.21 -25.72
C GLN A 124 -6.41 6.45 -24.80
N GLU A 125 -6.07 5.21 -24.40
CA GLU A 125 -6.88 4.41 -23.50
C GLU A 125 -6.99 5.05 -22.10
N ARG A 126 -5.90 5.66 -21.59
CA ARG A 126 -5.95 6.41 -20.32
C ARG A 126 -6.88 7.61 -20.39
N LEU A 127 -6.85 8.34 -21.53
CA LEU A 127 -7.75 9.48 -21.75
C LEU A 127 -9.21 9.00 -21.87
N GLU A 128 -9.46 7.93 -22.59
CA GLU A 128 -10.80 7.32 -22.71
C GLU A 128 -11.34 6.87 -21.36
N TYR A 129 -10.48 6.32 -20.50
CA TYR A 129 -10.84 5.97 -19.13
C TYR A 129 -11.33 7.18 -18.33
N PHE A 130 -10.59 8.30 -18.36
CA PHE A 130 -11.01 9.52 -17.68
C PHE A 130 -12.27 10.14 -18.31
N ASN A 131 -12.40 10.13 -19.62
CA ASN A 131 -13.60 10.62 -20.28
C ASN A 131 -14.85 9.83 -19.87
N THR A 132 -14.72 8.50 -19.75
CA THR A 132 -15.81 7.65 -19.27
C THR A 132 -16.15 7.94 -17.81
N LEU A 133 -15.12 8.05 -16.97
CA LEU A 133 -15.25 8.28 -15.54
C LEU A 133 -15.90 9.64 -15.21
N ALA A 134 -15.55 10.69 -15.94
CA ALA A 134 -16.04 12.06 -15.69
C ALA A 134 -17.28 12.44 -16.51
N GLN A 135 -17.78 11.56 -17.36
CA GLN A 135 -18.84 11.84 -18.32
C GLN A 135 -20.08 12.47 -17.67
N GLY A 136 -20.38 13.73 -18.01
CA GLY A 136 -21.56 14.45 -17.53
C GLY A 136 -21.49 14.92 -16.07
N LEU A 137 -20.35 14.73 -15.38
CA LEU A 137 -20.15 15.16 -13.98
C LEU A 137 -19.46 16.54 -13.89
N GLU A 138 -18.80 16.98 -14.95
CA GLU A 138 -18.11 18.26 -15.00
C GLU A 138 -19.05 19.41 -15.43
N SER A 139 -18.77 20.60 -14.93
CA SER A 139 -19.48 21.82 -15.27
C SER A 139 -18.55 23.04 -15.13
N ASP A 140 -19.09 24.25 -15.29
CA ASP A 140 -18.31 25.47 -15.03
C ASP A 140 -17.82 25.57 -13.59
N ASP A 141 -18.55 25.02 -12.63
CA ASP A 141 -18.24 25.01 -11.20
C ASP A 141 -17.58 23.70 -10.73
N ILE A 142 -17.87 22.56 -11.39
CA ILE A 142 -17.36 21.26 -10.98
C ILE A 142 -16.19 20.88 -11.89
N LYS A 143 -15.02 20.74 -11.30
CA LYS A 143 -13.77 20.43 -12.02
C LYS A 143 -13.18 19.09 -11.60
N LEU A 144 -12.69 18.35 -12.59
CA LEU A 144 -11.94 17.14 -12.42
C LEU A 144 -10.45 17.43 -12.14
N SER A 145 -9.93 16.80 -11.11
CA SER A 145 -8.50 16.68 -10.84
C SER A 145 -8.17 15.23 -10.54
N GLY A 146 -6.93 14.80 -10.73
CA GLY A 146 -6.57 13.43 -10.42
C GLY A 146 -5.36 12.93 -11.19
N ILE A 147 -5.11 11.64 -11.05
CA ILE A 147 -4.00 10.93 -11.68
C ILE A 147 -4.46 9.62 -12.29
N PHE A 148 -3.82 9.23 -13.38
CA PHE A 148 -3.72 7.87 -13.86
C PHE A 148 -2.23 7.52 -13.92
N SER A 149 -1.76 6.68 -13.02
CA SER A 149 -0.40 6.15 -13.02
C SER A 149 -0.44 4.67 -13.33
N ASN A 150 0.32 4.21 -14.32
CA ASN A 150 0.52 2.78 -14.52
C ASN A 150 1.97 2.50 -14.92
N GLY A 151 2.38 1.25 -14.82
CA GLY A 151 3.72 0.88 -15.26
C GLY A 151 4.06 -0.59 -15.05
N THR A 152 5.31 -0.87 -15.37
CA THR A 152 5.95 -2.16 -15.13
C THR A 152 7.10 -1.95 -14.15
N THR A 153 7.24 -2.86 -13.21
CA THR A 153 8.39 -2.91 -12.30
C THR A 153 9.07 -4.27 -12.42
N ILE A 154 10.39 -4.26 -12.55
CA ILE A 154 11.24 -5.44 -12.45
C ILE A 154 12.15 -5.26 -11.25
N THR A 155 12.19 -6.24 -10.37
CA THR A 155 13.20 -6.36 -9.33
C THR A 155 13.96 -7.66 -9.52
N ALA A 156 15.30 -7.60 -9.42
CA ALA A 156 16.12 -8.79 -9.51
C ALA A 156 17.34 -8.68 -8.58
N GLN A 157 17.80 -9.80 -8.05
CA GLN A 157 18.87 -9.81 -7.04
C GLN A 157 19.84 -10.97 -7.29
N ILE A 158 21.11 -10.69 -6.99
CA ILE A 158 22.16 -11.70 -6.91
C ILE A 158 23.14 -11.33 -5.80
N SER A 159 23.74 -12.32 -5.16
CA SER A 159 24.83 -12.09 -4.21
C SER A 159 26.12 -12.74 -4.67
N THR A 160 27.26 -12.29 -4.15
CA THR A 160 28.59 -12.83 -4.53
C THR A 160 28.81 -14.27 -4.07
N GLU A 161 28.06 -14.75 -3.05
CA GLU A 161 28.21 -16.09 -2.47
C GLU A 161 27.30 -17.15 -3.13
N THR A 162 26.51 -16.77 -4.14
CA THR A 162 25.64 -17.70 -4.87
C THR A 162 25.63 -17.37 -6.37
N GLU A 163 25.29 -18.35 -7.21
CA GLU A 163 25.02 -18.14 -8.65
C GLU A 163 23.53 -18.03 -8.94
N HIS A 164 22.69 -18.34 -7.95
CA HIS A 164 21.25 -18.22 -8.06
C HIS A 164 20.80 -16.76 -8.02
N THR A 165 19.73 -16.48 -8.73
CA THR A 165 19.12 -15.17 -8.86
C THR A 165 17.68 -15.20 -8.41
N GLN A 166 17.20 -14.05 -7.93
CA GLN A 166 15.77 -13.79 -7.80
C GLN A 166 15.36 -12.78 -8.85
N TYR A 167 14.21 -12.99 -9.47
CA TYR A 167 13.63 -12.11 -10.49
C TYR A 167 12.11 -12.07 -10.28
N PHE A 168 11.58 -10.86 -10.15
CA PHE A 168 10.16 -10.57 -10.04
C PHE A 168 9.78 -9.50 -11.04
N ARG A 169 8.64 -9.66 -11.68
CA ARG A 169 8.08 -8.67 -12.61
C ARG A 169 6.60 -8.47 -12.32
N SER A 170 6.19 -7.21 -12.24
CA SER A 170 4.80 -6.84 -11.99
C SER A 170 4.35 -5.69 -12.89
N THR A 171 3.05 -5.56 -13.04
CA THR A 171 2.37 -4.37 -13.57
C THR A 171 1.41 -3.85 -12.54
N ASP A 172 1.27 -2.54 -12.47
CA ASP A 172 0.29 -1.90 -11.61
C ASP A 172 -0.33 -0.67 -12.29
N ALA A 173 -1.53 -0.34 -11.88
CA ALA A 173 -2.14 0.94 -12.15
C ALA A 173 -2.82 1.49 -10.91
N GLN A 174 -2.81 2.81 -10.79
CA GLN A 174 -3.54 3.55 -9.77
C GLN A 174 -4.26 4.71 -10.45
N VAL A 175 -5.55 4.78 -10.23
CA VAL A 175 -6.40 5.88 -10.69
C VAL A 175 -6.99 6.56 -9.48
N THR A 176 -6.83 7.87 -9.39
CA THR A 176 -7.53 8.70 -8.41
C THR A 176 -8.20 9.84 -9.17
N ALA A 177 -9.50 9.98 -8.99
CA ALA A 177 -10.30 11.04 -9.60
C ALA A 177 -11.00 11.84 -8.51
N VAL A 178 -10.77 13.13 -8.47
CA VAL A 178 -11.38 14.06 -7.53
C VAL A 178 -12.24 15.05 -8.31
N LEU A 179 -13.51 15.15 -7.99
CA LEU A 179 -14.39 16.20 -8.42
C LEU A 179 -14.53 17.23 -7.29
N SER A 180 -14.37 18.49 -7.62
CA SER A 180 -14.47 19.58 -6.66
C SER A 180 -15.37 20.69 -7.18
N SER A 181 -16.21 21.27 -6.30
CA SER A 181 -16.96 22.51 -6.56
C SER A 181 -16.28 23.67 -5.83
N GLU A 182 -15.94 24.70 -6.58
CA GLU A 182 -15.33 25.90 -6.00
C GLU A 182 -16.36 26.75 -5.25
N SER A 183 -17.57 26.84 -5.78
CA SER A 183 -18.64 27.65 -5.17
C SER A 183 -19.23 27.03 -3.91
N LEU A 184 -19.42 25.71 -3.90
CA LEU A 184 -20.01 24.97 -2.79
C LEU A 184 -18.96 24.41 -1.80
N LYS A 185 -17.66 24.53 -2.13
CA LYS A 185 -16.55 24.15 -1.25
C LYS A 185 -16.59 22.68 -0.82
N TRP A 186 -16.73 21.77 -1.76
CA TRP A 186 -16.66 20.34 -1.51
C TRP A 186 -15.73 19.60 -2.49
N GLU A 187 -15.25 18.47 -2.05
CA GLU A 187 -14.48 17.52 -2.86
C GLU A 187 -15.01 16.11 -2.63
N VAL A 188 -15.16 15.34 -3.69
CA VAL A 188 -15.46 13.91 -3.66
C VAL A 188 -14.45 13.16 -4.52
N ASN A 189 -14.10 11.93 -4.16
CA ASN A 189 -13.22 11.13 -4.97
C ASN A 189 -13.74 9.72 -5.22
N ALA A 190 -13.22 9.12 -6.27
CA ALA A 190 -13.21 7.67 -6.46
C ALA A 190 -11.80 7.26 -6.90
N GLU A 191 -11.39 6.09 -6.44
CA GLU A 191 -10.07 5.54 -6.73
C GLU A 191 -10.13 4.04 -7.00
N GLN A 192 -9.19 3.60 -7.81
CA GLN A 192 -9.04 2.20 -8.17
C GLN A 192 -7.57 1.83 -8.26
N SER A 193 -7.25 0.65 -7.76
CA SER A 193 -5.98 -0.04 -8.00
C SER A 193 -6.21 -1.20 -8.94
N ALA A 194 -5.25 -1.47 -9.82
CA ALA A 194 -5.32 -2.57 -10.75
C ALA A 194 -3.94 -3.24 -10.89
N GLN A 195 -3.93 -4.55 -10.97
CA GLN A 195 -2.76 -5.34 -11.33
C GLN A 195 -2.85 -5.81 -12.79
N LYS A 196 -4.06 -5.95 -13.32
CA LYS A 196 -4.38 -6.29 -14.71
C LYS A 196 -5.22 -5.21 -15.36
N LYS A 197 -5.14 -5.12 -16.68
CA LYS A 197 -6.01 -4.21 -17.47
C LYS A 197 -7.50 -4.51 -17.26
N SER A 198 -7.86 -5.78 -17.08
CA SER A 198 -9.24 -6.20 -16.81
C SER A 198 -9.82 -5.71 -15.48
N ASP A 199 -8.97 -5.29 -14.57
CA ASP A 199 -9.39 -4.77 -13.25
C ASP A 199 -9.79 -3.29 -13.32
N LEU A 200 -9.45 -2.61 -14.43
CA LEU A 200 -9.81 -1.20 -14.64
C LEU A 200 -11.29 -1.09 -15.04
N ASP A 201 -12.09 -0.46 -14.18
CA ASP A 201 -13.54 -0.31 -14.31
C ASP A 201 -13.97 1.16 -14.17
N ALA A 202 -13.81 1.93 -15.25
CA ALA A 202 -14.22 3.35 -15.26
C ALA A 202 -15.74 3.54 -15.04
N PRO A 203 -16.65 2.68 -15.55
CA PRO A 203 -18.07 2.74 -15.24
C PRO A 203 -18.39 2.62 -13.75
N ALA A 204 -17.75 1.70 -13.03
CA ALA A 204 -17.97 1.56 -11.58
C ALA A 204 -17.51 2.81 -10.80
N LEU A 205 -16.36 3.39 -11.17
CA LEU A 205 -15.91 4.66 -10.57
C LEU A 205 -16.82 5.83 -10.92
N HIS A 206 -17.34 5.87 -12.14
CA HIS A 206 -18.34 6.87 -12.57
C HIS A 206 -19.61 6.78 -11.71
N GLU A 207 -20.08 5.57 -11.44
CA GLU A 207 -21.27 5.35 -10.59
C GLU A 207 -21.03 5.87 -9.16
N ASP A 208 -19.90 5.50 -8.54
CA ASP A 208 -19.54 5.98 -7.19
C ASP A 208 -19.46 7.51 -7.16
N LEU A 209 -18.78 8.17 -8.12
CA LEU A 209 -18.70 9.61 -8.21
C LEU A 209 -20.06 10.27 -8.44
N SER A 210 -20.90 9.70 -9.31
CA SER A 210 -22.24 10.22 -9.59
C SER A 210 -23.12 10.24 -8.35
N LEU A 211 -23.06 9.18 -7.56
CA LEU A 211 -23.79 9.08 -6.29
C LEU A 211 -23.30 10.15 -5.29
N LEU A 212 -22.00 10.30 -5.14
CA LEU A 212 -21.43 11.31 -4.24
C LEU A 212 -21.78 12.72 -4.71
N VAL A 213 -21.57 13.06 -5.97
CA VAL A 213 -21.88 14.39 -6.54
C VAL A 213 -23.36 14.72 -6.36
N LYS A 214 -24.27 13.77 -6.58
CA LYS A 214 -25.70 13.95 -6.39
C LYS A 214 -26.03 14.44 -4.97
N HIS A 215 -25.46 13.82 -3.94
CA HIS A 215 -25.69 14.22 -2.55
C HIS A 215 -25.03 15.55 -2.21
N TYR A 216 -23.79 15.75 -2.66
CA TYR A 216 -23.03 16.98 -2.40
C TYR A 216 -23.57 18.22 -3.12
N LEU A 217 -24.35 18.04 -4.19
CA LEU A 217 -25.09 19.14 -4.86
C LEU A 217 -26.46 19.41 -4.21
N ALA A 218 -27.10 18.41 -3.64
CA ALA A 218 -28.46 18.55 -3.11
C ALA A 218 -28.48 19.17 -1.71
N ASP A 219 -27.45 18.87 -0.90
CA ASP A 219 -27.48 19.14 0.53
C ASP A 219 -26.37 20.10 0.96
N LYS A 220 -26.69 20.96 1.92
CA LYS A 220 -25.67 21.74 2.63
C LYS A 220 -25.01 20.85 3.68
N ALA A 221 -23.69 20.98 3.77
CA ALA A 221 -22.94 20.25 4.77
C ALA A 221 -23.40 20.59 6.21
N VAL A 222 -23.58 19.56 7.02
CA VAL A 222 -24.03 19.66 8.41
C VAL A 222 -22.89 19.36 9.39
N GLN A 223 -22.90 20.05 10.51
CA GLN A 223 -21.97 19.75 11.60
C GLN A 223 -22.51 18.60 12.43
N LEU A 224 -21.74 17.54 12.56
CA LEU A 224 -22.10 16.44 13.44
C LEU A 224 -21.72 16.77 14.90
N PRO A 225 -22.57 16.44 15.88
CA PRO A 225 -22.22 16.51 17.29
C PRO A 225 -20.98 15.65 17.60
N VAL A 226 -20.17 16.08 18.54
CA VAL A 226 -19.11 15.23 19.12
C VAL A 226 -19.78 14.06 19.84
N GLY A 227 -19.27 12.85 19.62
CA GLY A 227 -19.86 11.66 20.21
C GLY A 227 -19.44 10.38 19.49
N LYS A 228 -20.10 9.30 19.83
CA LYS A 228 -19.86 7.98 19.27
C LYS A 228 -20.86 7.66 18.17
N TYR A 229 -20.36 7.07 17.11
CA TYR A 229 -21.09 6.75 15.90
C TYR A 229 -20.83 5.31 15.46
N THR A 230 -21.80 4.71 14.80
CA THR A 230 -21.56 3.57 13.93
C THR A 230 -20.97 4.09 12.64
N VAL A 231 -19.78 3.59 12.28
CA VAL A 231 -19.01 4.04 11.12
C VAL A 231 -18.88 2.90 10.13
N VAL A 232 -19.07 3.18 8.85
CA VAL A 232 -18.68 2.28 7.76
C VAL A 232 -17.42 2.85 7.10
N LEU A 233 -16.34 2.10 7.15
CA LEU A 233 -15.07 2.45 6.50
C LEU A 233 -15.05 1.91 5.07
N GLY A 234 -14.64 2.76 4.14
CA GLY A 234 -14.33 2.37 2.76
C GLY A 234 -12.94 1.73 2.63
N PRO A 235 -12.59 1.22 1.42
CA PRO A 235 -11.35 0.46 1.23
C PRO A 235 -10.09 1.27 1.53
N ALA A 236 -10.03 2.52 1.12
CA ALA A 236 -8.88 3.39 1.37
C ALA A 236 -8.64 3.60 2.88
N ALA A 237 -9.71 3.94 3.63
CA ALA A 237 -9.62 4.10 5.08
C ALA A 237 -9.18 2.80 5.77
N THR A 238 -9.75 1.67 5.36
CA THR A 238 -9.41 0.34 5.92
C THR A 238 -7.98 -0.07 5.61
N ALA A 239 -7.55 0.09 4.36
CA ALA A 239 -6.20 -0.31 3.93
C ALA A 239 -5.11 0.52 4.63
N GLU A 240 -5.28 1.84 4.72
CA GLU A 240 -4.31 2.70 5.41
C GLU A 240 -4.24 2.41 6.91
N LEU A 241 -5.38 2.23 7.58
CA LEU A 241 -5.41 1.82 8.99
C LEU A 241 -4.69 0.47 9.20
N THR A 242 -4.94 -0.50 8.33
CA THR A 242 -4.33 -1.83 8.40
C THR A 242 -2.82 -1.75 8.17
N TRP A 243 -2.39 -1.00 7.15
CA TRP A 243 -0.97 -0.83 6.84
C TRP A 243 -0.22 -0.19 8.01
N ILE A 244 -0.73 0.93 8.55
CA ILE A 244 -0.10 1.61 9.68
C ILE A 244 -0.13 0.73 10.94
N MET A 245 -1.22 0.00 11.19
CA MET A 245 -1.32 -0.96 12.30
C MET A 245 -0.26 -2.05 12.21
N SER A 246 -0.06 -2.62 11.02
CA SER A 246 0.93 -3.68 10.83
C SER A 246 2.35 -3.16 11.04
N LEU A 247 2.67 -1.96 10.53
CA LEU A 247 3.97 -1.32 10.65
C LEU A 247 4.33 -1.01 12.11
N TYR A 248 3.42 -0.37 12.85
CA TYR A 248 3.67 0.06 14.22
C TYR A 248 3.31 -0.99 15.27
N GLY A 249 2.50 -1.99 14.94
CA GLY A 249 2.03 -2.98 15.91
C GLY A 249 2.65 -4.37 15.76
N MET A 250 2.93 -4.78 14.52
CA MET A 250 3.15 -6.20 14.22
C MET A 250 4.57 -6.52 13.69
N THR A 251 5.48 -5.55 13.73
CA THR A 251 6.89 -5.79 13.40
C THR A 251 7.72 -6.04 14.66
N GLY A 252 8.66 -6.98 14.58
CA GLY A 252 9.60 -7.27 15.67
C GLY A 252 10.47 -6.07 16.01
N GLN A 253 10.82 -5.25 15.01
CA GLN A 253 11.54 -4.01 15.22
C GLN A 253 10.74 -3.03 16.09
N ALA A 254 9.47 -2.76 15.76
CA ALA A 254 8.61 -1.88 16.55
C ALA A 254 8.43 -2.39 17.99
N LEU A 255 8.28 -3.72 18.16
CA LEU A 255 8.23 -4.36 19.47
C LEU A 255 9.48 -4.05 20.30
N LYS A 256 10.67 -4.32 19.77
CA LYS A 256 11.94 -4.17 20.50
C LYS A 256 12.31 -2.70 20.74
N GLN A 257 11.88 -1.80 19.89
CA GLN A 257 12.06 -0.35 20.06
C GLN A 257 11.01 0.29 20.98
N GLY A 258 10.02 -0.48 21.46
CA GLY A 258 8.98 0.00 22.35
C GLY A 258 7.90 0.85 21.68
N TYR A 259 7.80 0.80 20.37
CA TYR A 259 6.74 1.47 19.59
C TYR A 259 5.49 0.61 19.42
N SER A 260 5.60 -0.72 19.51
CA SER A 260 4.43 -1.59 19.36
C SER A 260 3.46 -1.47 20.54
N PHE A 261 2.17 -1.41 20.23
CA PHE A 261 1.10 -1.55 21.22
C PHE A 261 0.84 -3.02 21.58
N LEU A 262 1.37 -3.96 20.81
CA LEU A 262 1.36 -5.39 21.11
C LEU A 262 2.66 -5.78 21.80
N LYS A 263 2.59 -6.85 22.59
CA LYS A 263 3.73 -7.42 23.32
C LYS A 263 3.85 -8.90 23.01
N GLU A 264 5.00 -9.51 23.30
CA GLU A 264 5.22 -10.96 23.13
C GLU A 264 4.16 -11.78 23.90
N GLU A 265 3.79 -11.35 25.09
CA GLU A 265 2.77 -11.98 25.93
C GLU A 265 1.35 -11.93 25.37
N ASN A 266 1.10 -11.07 24.36
CA ASN A 266 -0.21 -10.96 23.71
C ASN A 266 -0.43 -12.01 22.61
N GLN A 267 0.54 -12.85 22.30
CA GLN A 267 0.34 -13.94 21.34
C GLN A 267 -0.72 -14.91 21.84
N GLY A 268 -1.74 -15.13 21.00
CA GLY A 268 -2.93 -15.93 21.32
C GLY A 268 -4.05 -15.19 22.01
N ASP A 269 -3.85 -13.93 22.46
CA ASP A 269 -4.89 -13.13 23.07
C ASP A 269 -5.94 -12.67 22.06
N GLN A 270 -7.19 -12.62 22.49
CA GLN A 270 -8.31 -12.06 21.73
C GLN A 270 -8.30 -10.53 21.87
N LEU A 271 -7.60 -9.83 20.98
CA LEU A 271 -7.46 -8.37 21.02
C LEU A 271 -8.28 -7.67 19.93
N PHE A 272 -8.72 -8.42 18.94
CA PHE A 272 -9.48 -7.95 17.79
C PHE A 272 -10.82 -8.68 17.73
N SER A 273 -11.72 -8.21 16.89
CA SER A 273 -12.98 -8.91 16.64
C SER A 273 -12.73 -10.30 16.06
N SER A 274 -13.52 -11.28 16.48
CA SER A 274 -13.48 -12.65 15.89
C SER A 274 -13.86 -12.67 14.40
N LEU A 275 -14.31 -11.55 13.85
CA LEU A 275 -14.57 -11.39 12.42
C LEU A 275 -13.32 -10.97 11.64
N ILE A 276 -12.21 -10.67 12.31
CA ILE A 276 -10.98 -10.19 11.68
C ILE A 276 -9.96 -11.33 11.58
N ASP A 277 -9.65 -11.68 10.36
CA ASP A 277 -8.47 -12.45 9.96
C ASP A 277 -7.56 -11.55 9.13
N LEU A 278 -6.29 -11.46 9.52
CA LEU A 278 -5.27 -10.68 8.81
C LEU A 278 -4.07 -11.57 8.55
N THR A 279 -3.75 -11.75 7.29
CA THR A 279 -2.62 -12.60 6.84
C THR A 279 -1.71 -11.80 5.90
N ASP A 280 -0.39 -11.94 6.04
CA ASP A 280 0.55 -11.58 4.97
C ASP A 280 0.65 -12.79 4.02
N ASP A 281 -0.02 -12.71 2.85
CA ASP A 281 -0.11 -13.82 1.89
C ASP A 281 0.69 -13.54 0.60
N PRO A 282 1.90 -14.08 0.47
CA PRO A 282 2.75 -13.88 -0.70
C PRO A 282 2.22 -14.53 -2.00
N ARG A 283 1.12 -15.29 -1.94
CA ARG A 283 0.50 -15.93 -3.11
C ARG A 283 -0.48 -15.00 -3.84
N GLU A 284 -0.85 -13.88 -3.22
CA GLU A 284 -1.79 -12.91 -3.76
C GLU A 284 -1.13 -12.01 -4.82
N ALA A 285 -1.13 -12.46 -6.07
CA ALA A 285 -0.57 -11.71 -7.20
C ALA A 285 -1.25 -10.35 -7.40
N GLU A 286 -2.54 -10.24 -7.08
CA GLU A 286 -3.35 -9.02 -7.18
C GLU A 286 -2.80 -7.87 -6.33
N ILE A 287 -2.08 -8.20 -5.25
CA ILE A 287 -1.43 -7.24 -4.35
C ILE A 287 0.09 -7.41 -4.34
N PHE A 288 0.66 -7.89 -5.44
CA PHE A 288 2.10 -7.97 -5.70
C PHE A 288 2.87 -8.89 -4.76
N GLY A 289 2.24 -9.98 -4.32
CA GLY A 289 2.86 -11.00 -3.48
C GLY A 289 4.14 -11.57 -4.11
N GLN A 290 5.16 -11.80 -3.29
CA GLN A 290 6.45 -12.37 -3.71
C GLN A 290 6.74 -13.64 -2.92
N ALA A 291 7.13 -14.70 -3.62
CA ALA A 291 7.35 -16.03 -3.05
C ALA A 291 8.61 -16.15 -2.16
N ALA A 292 9.51 -15.19 -2.22
CA ALA A 292 10.71 -15.14 -1.40
C ALA A 292 10.99 -13.69 -0.95
N ASP A 293 11.66 -13.56 0.18
CA ASP A 293 12.16 -12.27 0.63
C ASP A 293 13.51 -11.92 -0.04
N ARG A 294 14.02 -10.73 0.25
CA ARG A 294 15.29 -10.21 -0.27
C ARG A 294 16.51 -11.08 0.10
N PHE A 295 16.43 -11.87 1.16
CA PHE A 295 17.49 -12.75 1.62
C PHE A 295 17.36 -14.18 1.10
N GLY A 296 16.31 -14.50 0.33
CA GLY A 296 16.06 -15.79 -0.28
C GLY A 296 15.27 -16.75 0.62
N LEU A 297 14.70 -16.26 1.69
CA LEU A 297 13.83 -17.07 2.54
C LEU A 297 12.46 -17.23 1.84
N ASP A 298 12.04 -18.49 1.68
CA ASP A 298 10.73 -18.81 1.13
C ASP A 298 9.62 -18.21 2.01
N ARG A 299 8.74 -17.44 1.42
CA ARG A 299 7.56 -16.87 2.08
C ARG A 299 6.37 -17.81 1.93
N LYS A 300 5.56 -17.88 2.97
CA LYS A 300 4.30 -18.64 3.03
C LYS A 300 3.26 -17.74 3.67
N PRO A 301 1.96 -18.02 3.48
CA PRO A 301 0.93 -17.31 4.23
C PRO A 301 1.26 -17.24 5.72
N PHE A 302 1.32 -16.05 6.26
CA PHE A 302 1.73 -15.78 7.62
C PHE A 302 0.60 -15.06 8.37
N PRO A 303 -0.19 -15.78 9.17
CA PRO A 303 -1.29 -15.17 9.90
C PRO A 303 -0.75 -14.24 11.00
N LEU A 304 -1.20 -13.00 10.96
CA LEU A 304 -0.95 -11.96 11.96
C LEU A 304 -2.07 -11.91 12.99
N ILE A 305 -3.31 -12.05 12.52
CA ILE A 305 -4.51 -12.17 13.34
C ILE A 305 -5.32 -13.34 12.78
N SER A 306 -5.80 -14.21 13.65
CA SER A 306 -6.70 -15.30 13.29
C SER A 306 -7.89 -15.35 14.25
N GLU A 307 -9.10 -15.25 13.70
CA GLU A 307 -10.35 -15.13 14.49
C GLU A 307 -10.24 -14.07 15.60
N GLY A 308 -9.58 -12.94 15.28
CA GLY A 308 -9.33 -11.84 16.22
C GLY A 308 -8.20 -12.06 17.23
N ARG A 309 -7.51 -13.21 17.19
CA ARG A 309 -6.37 -13.48 18.05
C ARG A 309 -5.07 -13.09 17.39
N PHE A 310 -4.27 -12.28 18.08
CA PHE A 310 -2.93 -11.95 17.62
C PHE A 310 -2.04 -13.19 17.57
N GLN A 311 -1.38 -13.46 16.44
CA GLN A 311 -0.61 -14.69 16.22
C GLN A 311 0.89 -14.50 16.40
N ALA A 312 1.49 -13.54 15.68
CA ALA A 312 2.94 -13.43 15.64
C ALA A 312 3.40 -12.04 15.19
N PHE A 313 4.67 -11.72 15.47
CA PHE A 313 5.38 -10.58 14.92
C PHE A 313 6.12 -10.97 13.63
N MET A 314 6.14 -10.05 12.67
CA MET A 314 6.99 -10.15 11.48
C MET A 314 8.43 -9.74 11.84
N TRP A 315 9.39 -10.55 11.40
CA TRP A 315 10.82 -10.29 11.55
C TRP A 315 11.47 -10.29 10.18
N ASP A 316 11.93 -9.13 9.71
CA ASP A 316 12.88 -9.08 8.61
C ASP A 316 14.26 -9.57 9.06
N GLN A 317 15.17 -9.78 8.11
CA GLN A 317 16.48 -10.34 8.44
C GLN A 317 17.31 -9.39 9.30
N ASP A 318 17.31 -8.08 8.99
CA ASP A 318 18.14 -7.10 9.72
C ASP A 318 17.68 -7.00 11.19
N SER A 319 16.37 -6.90 11.45
CA SER A 319 15.84 -6.88 12.82
C SER A 319 16.00 -8.22 13.55
N ALA A 320 15.87 -9.32 12.81
CA ALA A 320 16.12 -10.66 13.38
C ALA A 320 17.58 -10.80 13.85
N ASP A 321 18.53 -10.37 13.03
CA ASP A 321 19.97 -10.37 13.39
C ASP A 321 20.27 -9.46 14.58
N GLU A 322 19.71 -8.24 14.59
CA GLU A 322 19.95 -7.25 15.64
C GLU A 322 19.46 -7.75 17.00
N PHE A 323 18.30 -8.39 17.04
CA PHE A 323 17.66 -8.80 18.28
C PHE A 323 17.76 -10.29 18.58
N GLY A 324 18.54 -11.04 17.80
CA GLY A 324 18.78 -12.49 18.00
C GLY A 324 17.50 -13.30 17.81
N GLN A 325 16.66 -12.92 16.88
CA GLN A 325 15.41 -13.58 16.54
C GLN A 325 15.54 -14.40 15.26
N LYS A 326 14.51 -15.14 14.92
CA LYS A 326 14.43 -15.91 13.68
C LYS A 326 13.65 -15.10 12.64
N PRO A 327 14.20 -14.86 11.43
CA PRO A 327 13.47 -14.13 10.41
C PRO A 327 12.25 -14.93 9.94
N THR A 328 11.18 -14.22 9.64
CA THR A 328 9.92 -14.82 9.15
C THR A 328 9.78 -14.75 7.64
N GLY A 329 10.64 -14.01 6.93
CA GLY A 329 10.53 -13.72 5.51
C GLY A 329 9.49 -12.64 5.18
N HIS A 330 8.97 -11.98 6.18
CA HIS A 330 7.95 -10.94 6.06
C HIS A 330 8.53 -9.62 6.55
N ASP A 331 8.50 -8.60 5.71
CA ASP A 331 8.98 -7.26 6.04
C ASP A 331 8.09 -6.18 5.44
N VAL A 332 8.21 -4.97 5.96
CA VAL A 332 7.42 -3.81 5.52
C VAL A 332 7.66 -3.38 4.07
N GLY A 333 8.75 -3.83 3.45
CA GLY A 333 9.07 -3.51 2.05
C GLY A 333 8.24 -4.29 1.05
N HIS A 334 7.70 -5.45 1.44
CA HIS A 334 7.00 -6.40 0.56
C HIS A 334 5.82 -7.10 1.25
N LEU A 335 5.03 -6.34 2.02
CA LEU A 335 3.81 -6.87 2.62
C LEU A 335 2.74 -7.14 1.57
N SER A 336 2.06 -8.27 1.71
CA SER A 336 0.90 -8.68 0.92
C SER A 336 -0.27 -8.96 1.87
N LEU A 337 -0.73 -7.90 2.56
CA LEU A 337 -1.71 -8.01 3.63
C LEU A 337 -3.12 -8.23 3.09
N VAL A 338 -3.79 -9.22 3.63
CA VAL A 338 -5.18 -9.57 3.31
C VAL A 338 -5.98 -9.55 4.60
N ILE A 339 -7.05 -8.74 4.63
CA ILE A 339 -8.16 -8.92 5.58
C ILE A 339 -9.22 -9.73 4.86
N ASP A 340 -9.61 -10.86 5.44
CA ASP A 340 -10.60 -11.73 4.82
C ASP A 340 -11.98 -11.06 4.73
N GLY A 341 -12.71 -11.38 3.67
CA GLY A 341 -14.09 -10.92 3.48
C GLY A 341 -15.04 -11.52 4.53
N GLY A 342 -16.06 -10.75 4.90
CA GLY A 342 -17.10 -11.19 5.81
C GLY A 342 -18.25 -11.90 5.09
N LYS A 343 -19.46 -11.70 5.62
CA LYS A 343 -20.68 -12.34 5.10
C LYS A 343 -21.70 -11.35 4.53
N GLU A 344 -21.45 -10.05 4.71
CA GLU A 344 -22.40 -9.04 4.28
C GLU A 344 -22.35 -8.84 2.76
N GLN A 345 -23.52 -8.93 2.11
CA GLN A 345 -23.64 -8.89 0.64
C GLN A 345 -23.72 -7.45 0.11
N VAL A 346 -22.88 -6.56 0.61
CA VAL A 346 -22.77 -5.16 0.18
C VAL A 346 -21.48 -4.97 -0.60
N ALA A 347 -21.58 -4.83 -1.92
CA ALA A 347 -20.46 -4.85 -2.84
C ALA A 347 -20.20 -3.51 -3.54
N SER A 348 -21.12 -2.52 -3.45
CA SER A 348 -21.03 -1.21 -4.08
C SER A 348 -21.52 -0.10 -3.15
N LEU A 349 -21.14 1.16 -3.45
CA LEU A 349 -21.66 2.32 -2.72
C LEU A 349 -23.19 2.42 -2.86
N GLN A 350 -23.72 2.15 -4.04
CA GLN A 350 -25.16 2.14 -4.28
C GLN A 350 -25.88 1.18 -3.34
N GLU A 351 -25.38 -0.05 -3.17
CA GLU A 351 -25.95 -1.03 -2.25
C GLU A 351 -25.85 -0.59 -0.80
N LEU A 352 -24.71 0.01 -0.40
CA LEU A 352 -24.55 0.57 0.94
C LEU A 352 -25.58 1.67 1.23
N LEU A 353 -25.81 2.58 0.28
CA LEU A 353 -26.78 3.67 0.44
C LEU A 353 -28.22 3.17 0.49
N ALA A 354 -28.54 2.07 -0.21
CA ALA A 354 -29.85 1.44 -0.25
C ALA A 354 -30.09 0.46 0.92
N MET A 355 -29.06 0.10 1.66
CA MET A 355 -29.13 -0.89 2.74
C MET A 355 -30.11 -0.41 3.85
N PRO A 356 -31.07 -1.25 4.27
CA PRO A 356 -31.86 -0.96 5.46
C PRO A 356 -30.99 -0.85 6.71
N ARG A 357 -31.30 0.14 7.57
CA ARG A 357 -30.47 0.39 8.76
C ARG A 357 -31.34 0.71 9.97
N GLU A 358 -30.93 0.22 11.13
CA GLU A 358 -31.67 0.41 12.39
C GLU A 358 -31.15 1.62 13.18
N GLU A 359 -29.98 2.15 12.84
CA GLU A 359 -29.33 3.30 13.45
C GLU A 359 -28.69 4.20 12.39
N ASP A 360 -28.33 5.42 12.77
CA ASP A 360 -27.59 6.34 11.90
C ASP A 360 -26.17 5.83 11.69
N ILE A 361 -25.66 5.88 10.45
CA ILE A 361 -24.34 5.38 10.06
C ILE A 361 -23.54 6.49 9.40
N LEU A 362 -22.29 6.66 9.81
CA LEU A 362 -21.35 7.57 9.17
C LEU A 362 -20.44 6.79 8.20
N TYR A 363 -20.61 7.00 6.91
CA TYR A 363 -19.71 6.44 5.90
C TYR A 363 -18.46 7.32 5.76
N ILE A 364 -17.27 6.72 5.88
CA ILE A 364 -15.97 7.36 5.74
C ILE A 364 -15.17 6.61 4.68
N PRO A 365 -15.12 7.10 3.42
CA PRO A 365 -14.37 6.46 2.35
C PRO A 365 -12.86 6.55 2.55
N TYR A 366 -12.38 7.66 3.11
CA TYR A 366 -10.97 8.00 3.20
C TYR A 366 -10.66 8.75 4.49
N ILE A 367 -9.52 8.43 5.11
CA ILE A 367 -8.98 9.13 6.29
C ILE A 367 -7.68 9.83 5.85
N HIS A 368 -7.67 11.16 5.93
CA HIS A 368 -6.55 11.99 5.51
C HIS A 368 -5.72 12.49 6.70
N TYR A 369 -4.43 12.76 6.47
CA TYR A 369 -3.49 13.19 7.51
C TYR A 369 -3.48 12.25 8.72
N MET A 370 -3.45 10.93 8.43
CA MET A 370 -3.33 9.94 9.49
C MET A 370 -1.96 10.01 10.14
N ASN A 371 -1.93 10.09 11.47
CA ASN A 371 -0.72 10.11 12.27
C ASN A 371 -0.86 9.21 13.48
N VAL A 372 0.20 8.50 13.81
CA VAL A 372 0.29 7.74 15.06
C VAL A 372 0.68 8.70 16.19
N VAL A 373 -0.26 9.02 17.06
CA VAL A 373 -0.05 10.00 18.15
C VAL A 373 0.50 9.35 19.41
N ASN A 374 0.25 8.04 19.60
CA ASN A 374 0.84 7.25 20.67
C ASN A 374 1.03 5.80 20.20
N PRO A 375 2.22 5.48 19.66
CA PRO A 375 2.48 4.15 19.08
C PRO A 375 2.32 3.01 20.11
N SER A 376 2.84 3.19 21.33
CA SER A 376 2.78 2.15 22.38
C SER A 376 1.36 1.87 22.90
N GLN A 377 0.40 2.71 22.55
CA GLN A 377 -1.03 2.48 22.81
C GLN A 377 -1.81 2.17 21.53
N GLY A 378 -1.14 2.16 20.37
CA GLY A 378 -1.78 1.98 19.08
C GLY A 378 -2.76 3.09 18.72
N MET A 379 -2.53 4.31 19.19
CA MET A 379 -3.47 5.42 19.00
C MET A 379 -3.12 6.22 17.75
N VAL A 380 -4.10 6.37 16.88
CA VAL A 380 -4.01 7.13 15.62
C VAL A 380 -5.03 8.26 15.60
N THR A 381 -4.71 9.31 14.85
CA THR A 381 -5.63 10.40 14.54
C THR A 381 -5.66 10.63 13.03
N GLY A 382 -6.81 11.08 12.52
CA GLY A 382 -6.98 11.45 11.12
C GLY A 382 -8.30 12.18 10.92
N SER A 383 -8.51 12.72 9.73
CA SER A 383 -9.76 13.40 9.37
C SER A 383 -10.39 12.72 8.17
N SER A 384 -11.71 12.56 8.17
CA SER A 384 -12.44 12.15 6.97
C SER A 384 -12.21 13.16 5.85
N ARG A 385 -12.20 12.68 4.61
CA ARG A 385 -12.12 13.52 3.41
C ARG A 385 -12.78 12.82 2.23
N PHE A 386 -13.12 13.59 1.20
CA PHE A 386 -13.52 13.10 -0.12
C PHE A 386 -14.79 12.25 -0.16
N GLY A 387 -15.88 12.69 0.42
CA GLY A 387 -17.16 12.05 0.16
C GLY A 387 -17.73 11.28 1.34
N ALA A 388 -17.46 11.71 2.58
CA ALA A 388 -18.16 11.20 3.74
C ALA A 388 -19.66 11.48 3.64
N LEU A 389 -20.49 10.52 4.07
CA LEU A 389 -21.95 10.62 4.07
C LEU A 389 -22.50 10.20 5.42
N PHE A 390 -23.53 10.91 5.89
CA PHE A 390 -24.25 10.55 7.12
C PHE A 390 -25.60 9.94 6.75
N LEU A 391 -25.67 8.64 6.88
CA LEU A 391 -26.80 7.80 6.48
C LEU A 391 -27.75 7.67 7.65
N LYS A 392 -28.88 8.40 7.61
CA LYS A 392 -29.87 8.41 8.68
C LYS A 392 -30.71 7.14 8.67
N LYS A 393 -31.15 6.72 9.84
CA LYS A 393 -32.08 5.58 10.03
C LYS A 393 -33.39 5.72 9.24
N ASP A 394 -33.87 6.93 9.05
CA ASP A 394 -35.12 7.21 8.32
C ASP A 394 -34.96 7.14 6.79
N GLY A 395 -33.75 6.82 6.29
CA GLY A 395 -33.42 6.72 4.88
C GLY A 395 -32.87 8.01 4.27
N THR A 396 -32.90 9.13 5.00
CA THR A 396 -32.27 10.37 4.52
C THR A 396 -30.74 10.24 4.55
N ILE A 397 -30.05 10.98 3.66
CA ILE A 397 -28.61 11.03 3.57
C ILE A 397 -28.19 12.49 3.68
N GLU A 398 -27.33 12.81 4.61
CA GLU A 398 -26.78 14.14 4.84
C GLU A 398 -25.28 14.15 4.50
N VAL A 399 -24.76 15.30 4.07
CA VAL A 399 -23.34 15.52 3.87
C VAL A 399 -22.74 16.12 5.14
N PRO A 400 -21.87 15.40 5.88
CA PRO A 400 -21.25 15.96 7.06
C PRO A 400 -20.08 16.86 6.68
N TYR A 401 -19.75 17.86 7.51
CA TYR A 401 -18.40 18.42 7.50
C TYR A 401 -17.38 17.34 7.82
N ASN A 402 -16.13 17.54 7.43
CA ASN A 402 -15.06 16.61 7.79
C ASN A 402 -15.04 16.35 9.30
N VAL A 403 -14.93 15.10 9.66
CA VAL A 403 -14.87 14.65 11.04
C VAL A 403 -13.46 14.19 11.40
N ARG A 404 -13.07 14.44 12.65
CA ARG A 404 -11.80 13.96 13.19
C ARG A 404 -12.03 12.75 14.07
N LEU A 405 -11.25 11.72 13.79
CA LEU A 405 -11.15 10.48 14.54
C LEU A 405 -9.85 10.48 15.34
N THR A 406 -9.89 10.06 16.59
CA THR A 406 -8.69 9.79 17.40
C THR A 406 -8.98 8.56 18.22
N GLN A 407 -8.49 7.39 17.78
CA GLN A 407 -8.87 6.08 18.30
C GLN A 407 -7.67 5.14 18.31
N LYS A 408 -7.80 4.04 19.03
CA LYS A 408 -6.85 2.92 18.96
C LYS A 408 -7.15 2.03 17.77
N PHE A 409 -6.14 1.33 17.27
CA PHE A 409 -6.36 0.29 16.26
C PHE A 409 -7.33 -0.79 16.74
N THR A 410 -7.28 -1.13 18.03
CA THR A 410 -8.21 -2.09 18.66
C THR A 410 -9.65 -1.58 18.77
N ASP A 411 -9.91 -0.28 18.62
CA ASP A 411 -11.27 0.25 18.54
C ASP A 411 -11.82 0.09 17.10
N PHE A 412 -10.95 0.28 16.09
CA PHE A 412 -11.36 0.09 14.68
C PHE A 412 -11.54 -1.38 14.31
N PHE A 413 -10.70 -2.27 14.84
CA PHE A 413 -10.69 -3.69 14.47
C PHE A 413 -11.08 -4.64 15.63
N GLY A 414 -11.55 -4.08 16.77
CA GLY A 414 -11.92 -4.82 17.97
C GLY A 414 -13.39 -5.21 18.03
N GLU A 415 -13.92 -5.35 19.25
CA GLU A 415 -15.28 -5.81 19.52
C GLU A 415 -16.39 -4.99 18.87
N GLY A 416 -16.09 -3.72 18.51
CA GLY A 416 -17.03 -2.84 17.81
C GLY A 416 -17.31 -3.23 16.35
N VAL A 417 -16.52 -4.11 15.75
CA VAL A 417 -16.75 -4.57 14.37
C VAL A 417 -18.05 -5.35 14.31
N ALA A 418 -19.04 -4.78 13.59
CA ALA A 418 -20.37 -5.35 13.46
C ALA A 418 -20.47 -6.32 12.28
N TRP A 419 -19.87 -5.97 11.15
CA TRP A 419 -19.83 -6.78 9.93
C TRP A 419 -18.74 -6.31 8.96
N LEU A 420 -18.35 -7.21 8.05
CA LEU A 420 -17.50 -6.95 6.90
C LEU A 420 -18.23 -7.41 5.63
N SER A 421 -18.03 -6.70 4.53
CA SER A 421 -18.53 -7.15 3.22
C SER A 421 -17.80 -8.42 2.76
N GLU A 422 -18.53 -9.29 2.04
CA GLU A 422 -17.93 -10.48 1.40
C GLU A 422 -16.96 -10.07 0.30
N LYS A 423 -17.33 -9.06 -0.51
CA LYS A 423 -16.47 -8.54 -1.56
C LYS A 423 -15.23 -7.87 -0.98
N GLN A 424 -14.07 -8.32 -1.46
CA GLN A 424 -12.78 -7.69 -1.19
C GLN A 424 -12.35 -6.86 -2.40
N VAL A 425 -11.47 -5.89 -2.17
CA VAL A 425 -10.84 -5.06 -3.20
C VAL A 425 -9.35 -4.87 -2.87
N ALA A 426 -8.51 -4.80 -3.90
CA ALA A 426 -7.13 -4.40 -3.78
C ALA A 426 -7.04 -2.87 -3.67
N TYR A 427 -6.27 -2.38 -2.72
CA TYR A 427 -6.00 -0.96 -2.54
C TYR A 427 -4.51 -0.70 -2.53
N ASN A 428 -4.03 0.12 -3.46
CA ASN A 428 -2.62 0.46 -3.58
C ASN A 428 -2.22 1.49 -2.52
N VAL A 429 -1.23 1.15 -1.70
CA VAL A 429 -0.64 2.02 -0.66
C VAL A 429 0.77 2.46 -1.02
N SER A 430 1.25 2.17 -2.24
CA SER A 430 2.60 2.52 -2.67
C SER A 430 2.80 4.03 -2.75
N SER A 431 4.00 4.46 -2.39
CA SER A 431 4.43 5.84 -2.64
C SER A 431 4.88 5.98 -4.09
N SER A 432 4.42 7.01 -4.77
CA SER A 432 4.91 7.38 -6.12
C SER A 432 6.18 8.25 -6.08
N TYR A 433 6.70 8.56 -4.89
CA TYR A 433 7.90 9.38 -4.74
C TYR A 433 9.18 8.54 -4.81
N GLY A 434 10.05 8.88 -5.75
CA GLY A 434 11.41 8.38 -5.84
C GLY A 434 11.59 7.04 -6.55
N ARG A 435 10.68 6.08 -6.39
CA ARG A 435 10.76 4.73 -6.99
C ARG A 435 9.36 4.17 -7.16
N ARG A 436 9.07 3.58 -8.34
CA ARG A 436 7.86 2.77 -8.50
C ARG A 436 8.06 1.45 -7.77
N ASN A 437 7.32 1.26 -6.70
CA ASN A 437 7.37 0.03 -5.90
C ASN A 437 5.94 -0.38 -5.56
N PRO A 438 5.28 -1.19 -6.42
CA PRO A 438 3.91 -1.59 -6.21
C PRO A 438 3.73 -2.27 -4.86
N SER A 439 2.77 -1.77 -4.10
CA SER A 439 2.38 -2.31 -2.80
C SER A 439 0.89 -2.06 -2.59
N ALA A 440 0.15 -3.11 -2.32
CA ALA A 440 -1.29 -3.03 -2.11
C ALA A 440 -1.72 -3.95 -0.98
N LEU A 441 -2.89 -3.67 -0.43
CA LEU A 441 -3.58 -4.54 0.52
C LEU A 441 -4.88 -5.02 -0.10
N LYS A 442 -5.34 -6.21 0.26
CA LYS A 442 -6.66 -6.73 -0.07
C LYS A 442 -7.54 -6.63 1.15
N VAL A 443 -8.60 -5.83 1.05
CA VAL A 443 -9.47 -5.51 2.19
C VAL A 443 -10.94 -5.67 1.80
N PRO A 444 -11.85 -5.92 2.77
CA PRO A 444 -13.28 -5.87 2.51
C PRO A 444 -13.70 -4.52 1.91
N ARG A 445 -14.64 -4.53 0.98
CA ARG A 445 -15.18 -3.29 0.36
C ARG A 445 -15.70 -2.34 1.43
N PHE A 446 -16.29 -2.88 2.51
CA PHE A 446 -16.76 -2.10 3.65
C PHE A 446 -16.52 -2.87 4.95
N ILE A 447 -16.21 -2.12 6.00
CA ILE A 447 -16.16 -2.61 7.39
C ILE A 447 -17.06 -1.70 8.23
N CYS A 448 -18.03 -2.27 8.90
CA CYS A 448 -18.90 -1.53 9.84
C CYS A 448 -18.37 -1.68 11.27
N VAL A 449 -18.14 -0.56 11.93
CA VAL A 449 -17.61 -0.50 13.29
C VAL A 449 -18.46 0.41 14.14
N LYS A 450 -18.90 -0.08 15.30
CA LYS A 450 -19.68 0.67 16.28
C LYS A 450 -18.78 1.45 17.25
N GLU A 451 -19.35 2.44 17.91
CA GLU A 451 -18.74 3.17 19.02
C GLU A 451 -17.47 3.95 18.66
N ILE A 452 -17.31 4.33 17.38
CA ILE A 452 -16.18 5.18 16.95
C ILE A 452 -16.43 6.63 17.39
N GLU A 453 -15.51 7.19 18.14
CA GLU A 453 -15.62 8.55 18.66
C GLU A 453 -15.21 9.60 17.62
N ILE A 454 -16.12 10.51 17.34
CA ILE A 454 -15.87 11.70 16.54
C ILE A 454 -15.56 12.85 17.50
N SER A 455 -14.31 13.31 17.46
CA SER A 455 -13.81 14.37 18.36
C SER A 455 -14.09 15.78 17.85
N HIS A 456 -14.20 15.96 16.54
CA HIS A 456 -14.50 17.25 15.89
C HIS A 456 -15.26 17.03 14.61
N SER A 457 -16.11 18.00 14.24
CA SER A 457 -16.71 18.14 12.93
C SER A 457 -16.61 19.60 12.52
N ASN A 458 -15.79 19.90 11.51
CA ASN A 458 -15.48 21.27 11.11
C ASN A 458 -15.67 21.44 9.61
N PRO A 459 -15.98 22.67 9.13
CA PRO A 459 -15.93 22.98 7.71
C PRO A 459 -14.56 22.59 7.13
N SER A 460 -14.56 22.13 5.88
CA SER A 460 -13.41 21.53 5.22
C SER A 460 -12.26 22.49 4.88
N TYR A 461 -12.34 23.77 5.27
CA TYR A 461 -11.33 24.79 4.94
C TYR A 461 -11.14 25.78 6.06
#